data_5e8d42890e324060e355db35c9ebfd74
#
_entry.id   5e8d42890e324060e355db35c9ebfd74
#
_cell.length_a   1.000
_cell.length_b   1.000
_cell.length_c   1.000
_cell.angle_alpha   90.00
_cell.angle_beta   90.00
_cell.angle_gamma   90.00
#
_symmetry.space_group_name_H-M   'P 1'
#
loop_
_entity.id
_entity.type
_entity.pdbx_description
1 polymer ?
#
loop_
_entity_poly.entity_id
_entity_poly.type
_entity_poly.pdbx_seq_one_letter_code
_entity_poly.pdbx_strand_id
1 'polypeptide(L)' 'MPIIRVEMFEGRTEQQKRALVRELTDAFVNVAGGTPESVNVVITD' A
#
# COMPACT_ATOMS: atom_id res chain seq x y z
N MET A 1 13.20 -5.50 2.08
CA MET A 1 11.97 -4.86 2.54
C MET A 1 11.49 -3.88 1.49
N PRO A 2 10.50 -4.24 0.69
CA PRO A 2 10.00 -3.27 -0.29
C PRO A 2 9.21 -2.16 0.37
N ILE A 3 9.34 -0.98 -0.20
CA ILE A 3 8.60 0.20 0.25
C ILE A 3 7.82 0.73 -0.93
N ILE A 4 6.51 0.86 -0.77
CA ILE A 4 5.65 1.45 -1.78
C ILE A 4 5.22 2.81 -1.25
N ARG A 5 5.57 3.86 -1.98
CA ARG A 5 5.22 5.21 -1.58
C ARG A 5 4.13 5.73 -2.50
N VAL A 6 3.04 6.18 -1.90
CA VAL A 6 1.91 6.74 -2.63
C VAL A 6 1.78 8.21 -2.28
N GLU A 7 1.87 9.06 -3.28
CA GLU A 7 1.66 10.49 -3.12
C GLU A 7 0.39 10.87 -3.86
N MET A 8 -0.53 11.50 -3.15
CA MET A 8 -1.82 11.84 -3.75
C MET A 8 -2.42 13.04 -3.05
N PHE A 9 -3.40 13.68 -3.69
CA PHE A 9 -4.14 14.75 -3.05
C PHE A 9 -5.01 14.21 -1.93
N GLU A 10 -5.20 15.01 -0.90
CA GLU A 10 -6.07 14.65 0.21
C GLU A 10 -7.52 14.59 -0.23
N GLY A 11 -8.36 13.98 0.60
CA GLY A 11 -9.78 13.88 0.33
C GLY A 11 -10.34 12.47 0.42
N ARG A 12 -9.48 11.48 0.51
CA ARG A 12 -9.93 10.10 0.68
C ARG A 12 -10.13 9.78 2.15
N THR A 13 -11.08 8.89 2.41
CA THR A 13 -11.39 8.50 3.77
C THR A 13 -10.30 7.57 4.31
N GLU A 14 -10.27 7.43 5.62
CA GLU A 14 -9.35 6.50 6.27
C GLU A 14 -9.60 5.07 5.77
N GLN A 15 -10.87 4.72 5.60
CA GLN A 15 -11.23 3.40 5.12
C GLN A 15 -10.71 3.14 3.71
N GLN A 16 -10.79 4.15 2.84
CA GLN A 16 -10.26 4.04 1.48
C GLN A 16 -8.75 3.85 1.49
N LYS A 17 -8.05 4.58 2.35
CA LYS A 17 -6.60 4.46 2.44
C LYS A 17 -6.19 3.08 2.95
N ARG A 18 -6.91 2.54 3.93
CA ARG A 18 -6.62 1.20 4.42
C ARG A 18 -6.83 0.14 3.36
N ALA A 19 -7.90 0.27 2.59
CA ALA A 19 -8.16 -0.65 1.49
C ALA A 19 -7.07 -0.55 0.43
N LEU A 20 -6.61 0.66 0.14
CA LEU A 20 -5.55 0.87 -0.83
C LEU A 20 -4.26 0.19 -0.38
N VAL A 21 -3.90 0.34 0.89
CA VAL A 21 -2.71 -0.31 1.45
C VAL A 21 -2.81 -1.83 1.28
N ARG A 22 -3.96 -2.39 1.58
CA ARG A 22 -4.17 -3.84 1.48
C ARG A 22 -4.05 -4.32 0.03
N GLU A 23 -4.69 -3.60 -0.89
CA GLU A 23 -4.68 -3.99 -2.29
C GLU A 23 -3.28 -3.87 -2.90
N LEU A 24 -2.56 -2.80 -2.57
CA LEU A 24 -1.19 -2.62 -3.05
C LEU A 24 -0.27 -3.70 -2.51
N THR A 25 -0.41 -4.02 -1.23
CA THR A 25 0.37 -5.07 -0.61
C THR A 25 0.12 -6.42 -1.29
N ASP A 26 -1.15 -6.75 -1.49
CA ASP A 26 -1.52 -8.02 -2.11
C ASP A 26 -1.01 -8.10 -3.54
N ALA A 27 -1.14 -7.01 -4.29
CA ALA A 27 -0.66 -6.98 -5.67
C ALA A 27 0.85 -7.16 -5.73
N PHE A 28 1.58 -6.51 -4.84
CA PHE A 28 3.03 -6.64 -4.81
C PHE A 28 3.44 -8.08 -4.52
N VAL A 29 2.85 -8.68 -3.49
CA VAL A 29 3.18 -10.05 -3.11
C VAL A 29 2.83 -11.02 -4.23
N ASN A 30 1.69 -10.79 -4.88
CA ASN A 30 1.22 -11.68 -5.94
C ASN A 30 2.16 -11.67 -7.15
N VAL A 31 2.73 -10.53 -7.48
CA VAL A 31 3.57 -10.39 -8.67
C VAL A 31 5.05 -10.58 -8.37
N ALA A 32 5.52 -9.94 -7.30
CA ALA A 32 6.94 -9.90 -6.99
C ALA A 32 7.38 -10.87 -5.90
N GLY A 33 6.43 -11.47 -5.19
CA GLY A 33 6.76 -12.44 -4.15
C GLY A 33 6.98 -11.79 -2.79
N GLY A 34 7.32 -12.61 -1.81
CA GLY A 34 7.51 -12.16 -0.44
C GLY A 34 6.25 -12.38 0.38
N THR A 35 6.23 -11.77 1.55
CA THR A 35 5.09 -11.88 2.45
C THR A 35 4.45 -10.51 2.65
N PRO A 36 3.14 -10.46 2.97
CA PRO A 36 2.49 -9.17 3.21
C PRO A 36 3.17 -8.36 4.32
N GLU A 37 3.70 -9.03 5.33
CA GLU A 37 4.33 -8.36 6.47
C GLU A 37 5.63 -7.65 6.09
N SER A 38 6.26 -8.07 5.00
CA SER A 38 7.52 -7.47 4.58
C SER A 38 7.33 -6.20 3.77
N VAL A 39 6.11 -5.93 3.29
CA VAL A 39 5.83 -4.77 2.42
C VAL A 39 5.42 -3.59 3.28
N ASN A 40 6.09 -2.46 3.08
CA ASN A 40 5.73 -1.21 3.75
C ASN A 40 5.10 -0.27 2.75
N VAL A 41 3.90 0.21 3.06
CA VAL A 41 3.20 1.17 2.21
C VAL A 41 3.10 2.49 2.97
N VAL A 42 3.59 3.55 2.35
CA VAL A 42 3.57 4.89 2.92
C VAL A 42 2.67 5.75 2.05
N ILE A 43 1.68 6.36 2.66
CA ILE A 43 0.75 7.25 1.96
C ILE A 43 1.00 8.68 2.43
N THR A 44 1.24 9.55 1.48
CA THR A 44 1.39 10.98 1.72
C THR A 44 0.25 11.72 1.02
N ASP A 45 -0.60 12.36 1.82
CA ASP A 45 -1.72 13.16 1.27
C ASP A 45 -1.86 14.54 2.01
#